data_d6489c5928c8486bf7007a6fbdd2911b
#
_entry.id   d6489c5928c8486bf7007a6fbdd2911b
#
_cell.length_a   1.000
_cell.length_b   1.000
_cell.length_c   1.000
_cell.angle_alpha   90.00
_cell.angle_beta   90.00
_cell.angle_gamma   90.00
#
_symmetry.space_group_name_H-M   'P 1'
#
loop_
_entity.id
_entity.type
_entity.pdbx_description
1 polymer ?
#
loop_
_entity_poly.entity_id
_entity_poly.type
_entity_poly.pdbx_seq_one_letter_code
_entity_poly.pdbx_strand_id
1 'polypeptide(L)'
;MNTRTETDTFGPIEVPSDRYWGAQAQRSLGNFKIGWEKQPLPVVRALGIVKRAAAEVNRDLGRLDPKLAEAIMSAAQEVMDGKLDEHFPLVVWQTGSGTQSNMNANEVISNRAIEMLGGEKGSKKPVHPNDHVNMSQSSNDTFPTAMHVAAAEEVVHRLLPALKTLHDALATKSKAWEHIIKIGRTHTQDATPLTLGQEFSGYTQQVANGIKRIEMTLPGLMQLAQGGTAVGTGLNAPIGFAEKVAAKIAEITGLEFTSAPNKFEALAAHDAMVFTHGAINTVAASLFKIANDIRLLGSGPRSGLGELALPENEPGSSIMPGKVNPTQCEAMTQVCAQIFGNHATLTFADSQGHFELNVYNPVMAYNFLQSVRLMSDAALSFTEHCVVGIEPREDNIKAGLERSLMLVTALAPKIGYDNAAKIAKTAHKKGTTLRDEAVGGGYVTNEEFDAIVRPEKMISPS
;
A
#
# COMPACT_ATOMS: atom_id res chain seq x y z
N MET A 1 33.14 13.94 19.53
CA MET A 1 33.01 13.91 18.05
C MET A 1 33.63 15.21 17.54
N ASN A 2 34.36 15.15 16.45
CA ASN A 2 34.87 16.38 15.82
C ASN A 2 33.69 17.10 15.15
N THR A 3 33.64 18.43 15.31
CA THR A 3 32.66 19.29 14.70
C THR A 3 33.28 20.25 13.72
N ARG A 4 32.52 20.81 12.83
CA ARG A 4 32.81 21.97 11.99
C ARG A 4 31.74 23.02 12.20
N THR A 5 32.12 24.28 12.09
CA THR A 5 31.15 25.40 12.17
C THR A 5 30.55 25.65 10.80
N GLU A 6 29.22 25.60 10.70
CA GLU A 6 28.47 26.06 9.53
C GLU A 6 27.59 27.27 9.90
N THR A 7 27.11 27.99 8.91
CA THR A 7 26.29 29.19 9.12
C THR A 7 25.01 29.15 8.30
N ASP A 8 23.98 29.72 8.83
CA ASP A 8 22.76 30.12 8.12
C ASP A 8 22.35 31.55 8.49
N THR A 9 21.15 31.99 8.13
CA THR A 9 20.66 33.33 8.44
C THR A 9 20.47 33.60 9.93
N PHE A 10 20.47 32.57 10.77
CA PHE A 10 20.42 32.67 12.24
C PHE A 10 21.78 32.63 12.92
N GLY A 11 22.87 32.53 12.14
CA GLY A 11 24.23 32.55 12.63
C GLY A 11 24.92 31.16 12.64
N PRO A 12 26.09 31.08 13.32
CA PRO A 12 26.87 29.84 13.35
C PRO A 12 26.25 28.75 14.19
N ILE A 13 26.53 27.49 13.81
CA ILE A 13 26.18 26.30 14.57
C ILE A 13 27.20 25.19 14.31
N GLU A 14 27.47 24.37 15.33
CA GLU A 14 28.35 23.23 15.23
C GLU A 14 27.65 22.03 14.60
N VAL A 15 28.25 21.44 13.57
CA VAL A 15 27.77 20.28 12.83
C VAL A 15 28.83 19.17 12.90
N PRO A 16 28.47 17.88 13.10
CA PRO A 16 29.45 16.79 13.09
C PRO A 16 30.26 16.77 11.78
N SER A 17 31.60 16.71 11.88
CA SER A 17 32.47 16.82 10.72
C SER A 17 32.37 15.67 9.74
N ASP A 18 31.91 14.49 10.19
CA ASP A 18 31.69 13.29 9.38
C ASP A 18 30.36 13.28 8.62
N ARG A 19 29.50 14.28 8.87
CA ARG A 19 28.18 14.37 8.24
C ARG A 19 28.14 15.38 7.10
N TYR A 20 27.29 15.13 6.11
CA TYR A 20 27.10 16.06 4.98
C TYR A 20 25.95 17.06 5.19
N TRP A 21 25.04 16.85 6.16
CA TRP A 21 24.04 17.86 6.46
C TRP A 21 24.69 19.14 7.01
N GLY A 22 24.00 20.26 6.89
CA GLY A 22 24.51 21.57 7.27
C GLY A 22 23.76 22.22 8.42
N ALA A 23 23.84 23.54 8.50
CA ALA A 23 23.32 24.35 9.60
C ALA A 23 21.80 24.19 9.80
N GLN A 24 21.00 24.21 8.72
CA GLN A 24 19.54 24.17 8.85
C GLN A 24 19.05 22.81 9.32
N ALA A 25 19.59 21.72 8.79
CA ALA A 25 19.28 20.38 9.28
C ALA A 25 19.74 20.18 10.73
N GLN A 26 20.91 20.70 11.11
CA GLN A 26 21.38 20.65 12.49
C GLN A 26 20.46 21.41 13.47
N ARG A 27 19.91 22.56 13.07
CA ARG A 27 18.90 23.27 13.88
C ARG A 27 17.62 22.47 14.02
N SER A 28 17.17 21.83 12.93
CA SER A 28 15.99 20.98 12.95
C SER A 28 16.12 19.83 13.95
N LEU A 29 17.28 19.19 14.01
CA LEU A 29 17.58 18.14 15.01
C LEU A 29 17.47 18.65 16.46
N GLY A 30 17.80 19.92 16.68
CA GLY A 30 17.65 20.57 17.99
C GLY A 30 16.21 20.92 18.33
N ASN A 31 15.45 21.39 17.33
CA ASN A 31 14.10 21.96 17.51
C ASN A 31 12.99 20.90 17.56
N PHE A 32 13.13 19.81 16.78
CA PHE A 32 12.07 18.81 16.61
C PHE A 32 12.46 17.46 17.21
N LYS A 33 12.60 17.42 18.53
CA LYS A 33 12.83 16.17 19.28
C LYS A 33 11.48 15.47 19.58
N ILE A 34 10.78 15.06 18.53
CA ILE A 34 9.41 14.55 18.62
C ILE A 34 9.37 13.16 17.95
N GLY A 35 8.97 12.14 18.72
CA GLY A 35 8.86 10.78 18.21
C GLY A 35 10.18 10.17 17.73
N TRP A 36 10.10 9.06 17.05
CA TRP A 36 11.25 8.38 16.41
C TRP A 36 11.08 8.20 14.90
N GLU A 37 9.90 8.57 14.36
CA GLU A 37 9.55 8.41 12.95
C GLU A 37 10.40 9.38 12.11
N LYS A 38 11.33 8.82 11.36
CA LYS A 38 12.15 9.58 10.42
C LYS A 38 11.46 9.70 9.07
N GLN A 39 11.90 10.67 8.28
CA GLN A 39 11.46 10.77 6.89
C GLN A 39 11.72 9.44 6.17
N PRO A 40 10.69 8.91 5.48
CA PRO A 40 10.84 7.66 4.74
C PRO A 40 11.94 7.75 3.68
N LEU A 41 12.76 6.71 3.55
CA LEU A 41 13.82 6.68 2.53
C LEU A 41 13.31 6.90 1.11
N PRO A 42 12.12 6.43 0.69
CA PRO A 42 11.58 6.79 -0.61
C PRO A 42 11.46 8.30 -0.85
N VAL A 43 11.10 9.09 0.18
CA VAL A 43 11.08 10.56 0.07
C VAL A 43 12.49 11.11 -0.12
N VAL A 44 13.48 10.56 0.58
CA VAL A 44 14.90 10.94 0.43
C VAL A 44 15.38 10.64 -1.00
N ARG A 45 15.07 9.46 -1.53
CA ARG A 45 15.36 9.09 -2.93
C ARG A 45 14.70 10.05 -3.91
N ALA A 46 13.42 10.34 -3.72
CA ALA A 46 12.65 11.26 -4.56
C ALA A 46 13.24 12.69 -4.53
N LEU A 47 13.68 13.19 -3.35
CA LEU A 47 14.39 14.45 -3.28
C LEU A 47 15.69 14.41 -4.12
N GLY A 48 16.44 13.31 -4.06
CA GLY A 48 17.60 13.10 -4.95
C GLY A 48 17.24 13.18 -6.43
N ILE A 49 16.15 12.52 -6.85
CA ILE A 49 15.63 12.56 -8.23
C ILE A 49 15.29 13.99 -8.64
N VAL A 50 14.54 14.72 -7.81
CA VAL A 50 14.15 16.10 -8.09
C VAL A 50 15.39 17.02 -8.22
N LYS A 51 16.36 16.89 -7.30
CA LYS A 51 17.58 17.73 -7.34
C LYS A 51 18.44 17.42 -8.55
N ARG A 52 18.58 16.16 -8.93
CA ARG A 52 19.27 15.76 -10.16
C ARG A 52 18.59 16.33 -11.40
N ALA A 53 17.28 16.15 -11.53
CA ALA A 53 16.50 16.65 -12.64
C ALA A 53 16.57 18.19 -12.75
N ALA A 54 16.42 18.89 -11.63
CA ALA A 54 16.46 20.34 -11.58
C ALA A 54 17.85 20.89 -11.96
N ALA A 55 18.94 20.26 -11.49
CA ALA A 55 20.31 20.67 -11.84
C ALA A 55 20.58 20.51 -13.35
N GLU A 56 20.15 19.39 -13.94
CA GLU A 56 20.28 19.13 -15.36
C GLU A 56 19.49 20.15 -16.20
N VAL A 57 18.22 20.39 -15.86
CA VAL A 57 17.39 21.36 -16.55
C VAL A 57 17.91 22.80 -16.41
N ASN A 58 18.38 23.20 -15.22
CA ASN A 58 18.98 24.53 -15.04
C ASN A 58 20.27 24.69 -15.84
N ARG A 59 21.11 23.64 -15.97
CA ARG A 59 22.27 23.62 -16.87
C ARG A 59 21.82 23.83 -18.34
N ASP A 60 20.85 23.05 -18.81
CA ASP A 60 20.38 23.08 -20.20
C ASP A 60 19.68 24.38 -20.56
N LEU A 61 19.13 25.08 -19.57
CA LEU A 61 18.56 26.43 -19.71
C LEU A 61 19.62 27.54 -19.52
N GLY A 62 20.90 27.18 -19.38
CA GLY A 62 22.02 28.14 -19.23
C GLY A 62 21.99 28.92 -17.89
N ARG A 63 21.31 28.43 -16.85
CA ARG A 63 21.19 29.07 -15.55
C ARG A 63 22.24 28.59 -14.54
N LEU A 64 22.71 27.35 -14.69
CA LEU A 64 23.69 26.73 -13.81
C LEU A 64 24.96 26.38 -14.59
N ASP A 65 26.09 26.71 -14.02
CA ASP A 65 27.42 26.36 -14.59
C ASP A 65 27.48 24.83 -14.82
N PRO A 66 27.92 24.36 -16.01
CA PRO A 66 27.95 22.94 -16.34
C PRO A 66 28.78 22.09 -15.36
N LYS A 67 29.92 22.62 -14.85
CA LYS A 67 30.78 21.89 -13.92
C LYS A 67 30.14 21.75 -12.54
N LEU A 68 29.43 22.78 -12.08
CA LEU A 68 28.63 22.70 -10.83
C LEU A 68 27.44 21.78 -10.98
N ALA A 69 26.74 21.85 -12.11
CA ALA A 69 25.62 20.97 -12.41
C ALA A 69 26.03 19.49 -12.38
N GLU A 70 27.15 19.13 -13.01
CA GLU A 70 27.65 17.76 -13.02
C GLU A 70 27.99 17.25 -11.62
N ALA A 71 28.59 18.06 -10.77
CA ALA A 71 28.90 17.69 -9.40
C ALA A 71 27.61 17.53 -8.57
N ILE A 72 26.62 18.41 -8.74
CA ILE A 72 25.31 18.30 -8.08
C ILE A 72 24.57 17.04 -8.54
N MET A 73 24.54 16.76 -9.84
CA MET A 73 23.90 15.57 -10.39
C MET A 73 24.55 14.28 -9.86
N SER A 74 25.89 14.27 -9.77
CA SER A 74 26.63 13.12 -9.23
C SER A 74 26.35 12.90 -7.75
N ALA A 75 26.32 13.96 -6.94
CA ALA A 75 25.99 13.89 -5.52
C ALA A 75 24.52 13.48 -5.31
N ALA A 76 23.59 14.01 -6.11
CA ALA A 76 22.19 13.62 -6.08
C ALA A 76 21.99 12.14 -6.46
N GLN A 77 22.80 11.62 -7.40
CA GLN A 77 22.81 10.20 -7.74
C GLN A 77 23.22 9.33 -6.55
N GLU A 78 24.21 9.75 -5.77
CA GLU A 78 24.58 9.02 -4.54
C GLU A 78 23.44 8.98 -3.51
N VAL A 79 22.62 10.04 -3.42
CA VAL A 79 21.39 10.05 -2.61
C VAL A 79 20.38 9.04 -3.16
N MET A 80 20.16 9.03 -4.46
CA MET A 80 19.25 8.06 -5.11
C MET A 80 19.71 6.62 -4.90
N ASP A 81 21.01 6.36 -4.96
CA ASP A 81 21.61 5.03 -4.78
C ASP A 81 21.64 4.55 -3.31
N GLY A 82 21.25 5.38 -2.36
CA GLY A 82 21.29 5.05 -0.94
C GLY A 82 22.62 5.15 -0.24
N LYS A 83 23.63 5.68 -0.91
CA LYS A 83 24.98 5.79 -0.35
C LYS A 83 25.08 6.83 0.77
N LEU A 84 24.11 7.74 0.86
CA LEU A 84 24.11 8.87 1.78
C LEU A 84 22.95 8.83 2.81
N ASP A 85 22.33 7.69 3.03
CA ASP A 85 21.14 7.54 3.91
C ASP A 85 21.36 8.03 5.33
N GLU A 86 22.57 7.80 5.88
CA GLU A 86 22.93 8.22 7.23
C GLU A 86 22.97 9.75 7.42
N HIS A 87 22.91 10.50 6.32
CA HIS A 87 22.94 11.96 6.32
C HIS A 87 21.54 12.59 6.30
N PHE A 88 20.46 11.78 6.45
CA PHE A 88 19.07 12.20 6.49
C PHE A 88 18.42 11.83 7.83
N PRO A 89 18.80 12.49 8.94
CA PRO A 89 18.38 12.09 10.27
C PRO A 89 17.04 12.66 10.72
N LEU A 90 16.41 13.54 9.92
CA LEU A 90 15.26 14.35 10.36
C LEU A 90 14.00 13.53 10.56
N VAL A 91 13.24 13.93 11.59
CA VAL A 91 11.94 13.31 11.90
C VAL A 91 10.83 13.84 10.99
N VAL A 92 9.74 13.08 10.89
CA VAL A 92 8.50 13.46 10.19
C VAL A 92 7.86 14.70 10.84
N TRP A 93 7.93 14.79 12.15
CA TRP A 93 7.31 15.85 12.98
C TRP A 93 8.13 17.14 12.93
N GLN A 94 8.01 17.85 11.80
CA GLN A 94 8.74 19.07 11.48
C GLN A 94 7.79 20.11 10.88
N THR A 95 8.31 21.18 10.24
CA THR A 95 7.45 22.12 9.53
C THR A 95 6.62 21.42 8.46
N GLY A 96 5.36 21.78 8.38
CA GLY A 96 4.38 21.10 7.54
C GLY A 96 4.60 21.24 6.02
N SER A 97 5.43 22.21 5.59
CA SER A 97 5.86 22.33 4.19
C SER A 97 6.97 21.34 3.79
N GLY A 98 7.61 20.67 4.76
CA GLY A 98 8.77 19.81 4.51
C GLY A 98 10.07 20.57 4.25
N THR A 99 10.13 21.86 4.60
CA THR A 99 11.30 22.71 4.31
C THR A 99 12.59 22.16 4.91
N GLN A 100 12.58 21.65 6.15
CA GLN A 100 13.80 21.08 6.74
C GLN A 100 14.32 19.87 5.96
N SER A 101 13.44 18.99 5.48
CA SER A 101 13.85 17.85 4.65
C SER A 101 14.37 18.28 3.28
N ASN A 102 13.75 19.29 2.65
CA ASN A 102 14.27 19.87 1.41
C ASN A 102 15.66 20.48 1.64
N MET A 103 15.84 21.24 2.73
CA MET A 103 17.13 21.83 3.06
C MET A 103 18.17 20.77 3.45
N ASN A 104 17.77 19.69 4.13
CA ASN A 104 18.66 18.57 4.40
C ASN A 104 19.20 17.98 3.08
N ALA A 105 18.35 17.76 2.08
CA ALA A 105 18.80 17.30 0.76
C ALA A 105 19.74 18.34 0.08
N ASN A 106 19.39 19.62 0.11
CA ASN A 106 20.21 20.68 -0.45
C ASN A 106 21.61 20.74 0.19
N GLU A 107 21.66 20.65 1.52
CA GLU A 107 22.92 20.70 2.28
C GLU A 107 23.79 19.46 2.04
N VAL A 108 23.20 18.26 2.07
CA VAL A 108 23.90 17.00 1.82
C VAL A 108 24.48 16.98 0.40
N ILE A 109 23.67 17.30 -0.60
CA ILE A 109 24.10 17.32 -2.01
C ILE A 109 25.16 18.42 -2.23
N SER A 110 24.97 19.61 -1.66
CA SER A 110 25.94 20.71 -1.77
C SER A 110 27.29 20.31 -1.15
N ASN A 111 27.32 19.83 0.08
CA ASN A 111 28.54 19.45 0.77
C ASN A 111 29.25 18.27 0.07
N ARG A 112 28.50 17.31 -0.46
CA ARG A 112 29.10 16.22 -1.24
C ARG A 112 29.68 16.71 -2.58
N ALA A 113 28.99 17.59 -3.29
CA ALA A 113 29.46 18.19 -4.52
C ALA A 113 30.71 19.07 -4.28
N ILE A 114 30.75 19.83 -3.19
CA ILE A 114 31.93 20.61 -2.77
C ILE A 114 33.14 19.69 -2.60
N GLU A 115 32.99 18.58 -1.90
CA GLU A 115 34.05 17.60 -1.68
C GLU A 115 34.53 16.98 -3.01
N MET A 116 33.63 16.62 -3.92
CA MET A 116 33.98 16.12 -5.26
C MET A 116 34.78 17.14 -6.08
N LEU A 117 34.55 18.42 -5.86
CA LEU A 117 35.25 19.50 -6.53
C LEU A 117 36.54 19.94 -5.79
N GLY A 118 36.92 19.24 -4.71
CA GLY A 118 38.12 19.51 -3.92
C GLY A 118 37.99 20.70 -2.96
N GLY A 119 36.77 21.15 -2.66
CA GLY A 119 36.48 22.21 -1.70
C GLY A 119 36.31 21.70 -0.27
N GLU A 120 36.12 22.63 0.66
CA GLU A 120 35.92 22.35 2.09
C GLU A 120 34.44 22.26 2.43
N LYS A 121 34.00 21.15 3.05
CA LYS A 121 32.61 20.96 3.52
C LYS A 121 32.17 22.10 4.44
N GLY A 122 30.96 22.60 4.23
CA GLY A 122 30.40 23.71 5.00
C GLY A 122 30.78 25.09 4.48
N SER A 123 31.73 25.19 3.55
CA SER A 123 32.19 26.49 2.99
C SER A 123 31.14 27.14 2.08
N LYS A 124 30.16 26.39 1.58
CA LYS A 124 29.21 26.81 0.55
C LYS A 124 29.84 27.22 -0.78
N LYS A 125 31.09 26.81 -1.00
CA LYS A 125 31.89 27.11 -2.19
C LYS A 125 32.60 25.84 -2.68
N PRO A 126 32.61 25.56 -4.00
CA PRO A 126 31.98 26.35 -5.08
C PRO A 126 30.49 26.13 -5.24
N VAL A 127 29.86 25.19 -4.51
CA VAL A 127 28.42 24.88 -4.58
C VAL A 127 27.68 25.44 -3.36
N HIS A 128 26.65 26.22 -3.60
CA HIS A 128 25.79 26.77 -2.54
C HIS A 128 24.45 25.97 -2.47
N PRO A 129 23.98 25.58 -1.27
CA PRO A 129 22.76 24.77 -1.15
C PRO A 129 21.50 25.47 -1.68
N ASN A 130 21.36 26.79 -1.47
CA ASN A 130 20.18 27.54 -1.94
C ASN A 130 20.35 28.05 -3.38
N ASP A 131 21.54 28.62 -3.71
CA ASP A 131 21.70 29.33 -4.99
C ASP A 131 21.92 28.37 -6.16
N HIS A 132 22.47 27.17 -5.90
CA HIS A 132 22.79 26.17 -6.93
C HIS A 132 21.92 24.91 -6.82
N VAL A 133 21.90 24.21 -5.68
CA VAL A 133 21.14 22.95 -5.53
C VAL A 133 19.61 23.21 -5.55
N ASN A 134 19.18 24.31 -4.93
CA ASN A 134 17.75 24.71 -4.89
C ASN A 134 17.36 25.73 -5.98
N MET A 135 18.22 25.96 -6.95
CA MET A 135 17.97 26.93 -8.05
C MET A 135 16.63 26.65 -8.75
N SER A 136 15.85 27.70 -8.99
CA SER A 136 14.52 27.65 -9.62
C SER A 136 13.45 26.90 -8.83
N GLN A 137 13.65 26.64 -7.54
CA GLN A 137 12.80 25.82 -6.69
C GLN A 137 12.41 26.58 -5.39
N SER A 138 11.36 26.09 -4.76
CA SER A 138 11.01 26.35 -3.36
C SER A 138 10.81 25.01 -2.65
N SER A 139 10.90 24.96 -1.33
CA SER A 139 10.45 23.78 -0.57
C SER A 139 8.97 23.50 -0.80
N ASN A 140 8.20 24.54 -1.10
CA ASN A 140 6.75 24.47 -1.25
C ASN A 140 6.32 23.68 -2.49
N ASP A 141 7.09 23.71 -3.59
CA ASP A 141 6.83 22.91 -4.77
C ASP A 141 7.69 21.63 -4.81
N THR A 142 8.88 21.66 -4.21
CA THR A 142 9.83 20.53 -4.22
C THR A 142 9.39 19.37 -3.33
N PHE A 143 8.95 19.64 -2.11
CA PHE A 143 8.54 18.56 -1.20
C PHE A 143 7.28 17.84 -1.69
N PRO A 144 6.19 18.51 -2.11
CA PRO A 144 5.07 17.84 -2.76
C PRO A 144 5.46 17.04 -3.99
N THR A 145 6.35 17.56 -4.82
CA THR A 145 6.89 16.81 -5.97
C THR A 145 7.56 15.52 -5.52
N ALA A 146 8.43 15.59 -4.49
CA ALA A 146 9.08 14.41 -3.94
C ALA A 146 8.08 13.42 -3.32
N MET A 147 7.01 13.91 -2.67
CA MET A 147 5.92 13.05 -2.17
C MET A 147 5.26 12.24 -3.30
N HIS A 148 4.91 12.91 -4.39
CA HIS A 148 4.26 12.28 -5.53
C HIS A 148 5.18 11.30 -6.24
N VAL A 149 6.46 11.65 -6.42
CA VAL A 149 7.47 10.76 -7.01
C VAL A 149 7.64 9.51 -6.16
N ALA A 150 7.87 9.67 -4.85
CA ALA A 150 8.02 8.55 -3.93
C ALA A 150 6.77 7.65 -3.89
N ALA A 151 5.59 8.26 -3.86
CA ALA A 151 4.33 7.52 -3.84
C ALA A 151 4.12 6.71 -5.12
N ALA A 152 4.35 7.30 -6.29
CA ALA A 152 4.17 6.63 -7.57
C ALA A 152 5.17 5.47 -7.75
N GLU A 153 6.45 5.69 -7.44
CA GLU A 153 7.49 4.65 -7.52
C GLU A 153 7.17 3.46 -6.59
N GLU A 154 6.83 3.71 -5.33
CA GLU A 154 6.50 2.65 -4.37
C GLU A 154 5.20 1.92 -4.75
N VAL A 155 4.19 2.61 -5.28
CA VAL A 155 2.97 1.97 -5.77
C VAL A 155 3.25 1.08 -6.98
N VAL A 156 3.95 1.62 -8.00
CA VAL A 156 4.16 0.90 -9.26
C VAL A 156 5.18 -0.23 -9.12
N HIS A 157 6.30 0.01 -8.42
CA HIS A 157 7.39 -0.95 -8.37
C HIS A 157 7.33 -1.91 -7.18
N ARG A 158 6.50 -1.63 -6.18
CA ARG A 158 6.39 -2.47 -4.98
C ARG A 158 4.98 -3.00 -4.74
N LEU A 159 3.98 -2.12 -4.63
CA LEU A 159 2.62 -2.52 -4.24
C LEU A 159 1.92 -3.35 -5.32
N LEU A 160 1.88 -2.85 -6.56
CA LEU A 160 1.19 -3.55 -7.65
C LEU A 160 1.78 -4.94 -7.93
N PRO A 161 3.12 -5.14 -7.99
CA PRO A 161 3.71 -6.47 -8.11
C PRO A 161 3.36 -7.40 -6.94
N ALA A 162 3.36 -6.90 -5.70
CA ALA A 162 3.02 -7.70 -4.53
C ALA A 162 1.55 -8.16 -4.56
N LEU A 163 0.63 -7.26 -4.90
CA LEU A 163 -0.80 -7.60 -5.07
C LEU A 163 -1.02 -8.57 -6.23
N LYS A 164 -0.26 -8.44 -7.33
CA LYS A 164 -0.32 -9.38 -8.44
C LYS A 164 0.13 -10.78 -8.01
N THR A 165 1.19 -10.89 -7.22
CA THR A 165 1.67 -12.17 -6.67
C THR A 165 0.58 -12.84 -5.82
N LEU A 166 -0.10 -12.08 -4.96
CA LEU A 166 -1.22 -12.59 -4.16
C LEU A 166 -2.40 -13.02 -5.04
N HIS A 167 -2.76 -12.19 -6.03
CA HIS A 167 -3.81 -12.50 -6.99
C HIS A 167 -3.56 -13.84 -7.68
N ASP A 168 -2.36 -14.04 -8.22
CA ASP A 168 -2.01 -15.23 -9.00
C ASP A 168 -2.01 -16.50 -8.11
N ALA A 169 -1.62 -16.40 -6.85
CA ALA A 169 -1.72 -17.50 -5.90
C ALA A 169 -3.18 -17.86 -5.58
N LEU A 170 -4.05 -16.87 -5.33
CA LEU A 170 -5.48 -17.11 -5.11
C LEU A 170 -6.15 -17.71 -6.35
N ALA A 171 -5.81 -17.21 -7.55
CA ALA A 171 -6.32 -17.73 -8.82
C ALA A 171 -5.91 -19.21 -9.03
N THR A 172 -4.69 -19.56 -8.66
CA THR A 172 -4.20 -20.93 -8.72
C THR A 172 -5.02 -21.85 -7.83
N LYS A 173 -5.32 -21.44 -6.60
CA LYS A 173 -6.17 -22.19 -5.67
C LYS A 173 -7.62 -22.29 -6.18
N SER A 174 -8.18 -21.20 -6.66
CA SER A 174 -9.52 -21.18 -7.25
C SER A 174 -9.66 -22.24 -8.35
N LYS A 175 -8.71 -22.27 -9.29
CA LYS A 175 -8.71 -23.24 -10.38
C LYS A 175 -8.52 -24.68 -9.90
N ALA A 176 -7.59 -24.92 -8.98
CA ALA A 176 -7.30 -26.24 -8.46
C ALA A 176 -8.51 -26.88 -7.74
N TRP A 177 -9.39 -26.07 -7.16
CA TRP A 177 -10.50 -26.52 -6.32
C TRP A 177 -11.89 -26.35 -6.96
N GLU A 178 -11.98 -26.17 -8.27
CA GLU A 178 -13.23 -26.05 -9.02
C GLU A 178 -14.15 -27.28 -8.85
N HIS A 179 -13.58 -28.46 -8.56
CA HIS A 179 -14.30 -29.70 -8.41
C HIS A 179 -14.77 -30.00 -6.97
N ILE A 180 -14.30 -29.24 -5.97
CA ILE A 180 -14.59 -29.49 -4.56
C ILE A 180 -15.88 -28.79 -4.17
N ILE A 181 -16.98 -29.54 -4.08
CA ILE A 181 -18.30 -29.02 -3.70
C ILE A 181 -18.40 -28.93 -2.18
N LYS A 182 -18.80 -27.77 -1.68
CA LYS A 182 -18.95 -27.48 -0.26
C LYS A 182 -20.26 -26.78 0.02
N ILE A 183 -20.62 -26.72 1.31
CA ILE A 183 -21.74 -25.87 1.73
C ILE A 183 -21.36 -24.40 1.64
N GLY A 184 -22.21 -23.59 1.04
CA GLY A 184 -22.12 -22.14 1.14
C GLY A 184 -22.61 -21.62 2.49
N ARG A 185 -22.19 -20.42 2.87
CA ARG A 185 -22.67 -19.74 4.08
C ARG A 185 -23.01 -18.29 3.79
N THR A 186 -24.18 -17.86 4.26
CA THR A 186 -24.58 -16.46 4.34
C THR A 186 -25.00 -16.18 5.79
N HIS A 187 -24.65 -15.01 6.32
CA HIS A 187 -24.85 -14.70 7.74
C HIS A 187 -24.19 -15.70 8.70
N THR A 188 -23.13 -16.37 8.26
CA THR A 188 -22.49 -17.52 8.92
C THR A 188 -23.42 -18.74 9.13
N GLN A 189 -24.58 -18.75 8.48
CA GLN A 189 -25.53 -19.87 8.48
C GLN A 189 -25.40 -20.68 7.19
N ASP A 190 -25.77 -21.97 7.26
CA ASP A 190 -25.77 -22.87 6.10
C ASP A 190 -26.64 -22.31 4.97
N ALA A 191 -26.09 -22.33 3.77
CA ALA A 191 -26.76 -21.91 2.54
C ALA A 191 -26.66 -23.02 1.46
N THR A 192 -27.02 -22.69 0.23
CA THR A 192 -26.90 -23.64 -0.89
C THR A 192 -25.45 -23.93 -1.24
N PRO A 193 -25.16 -25.10 -1.89
CA PRO A 193 -23.80 -25.45 -2.28
C PRO A 193 -23.16 -24.48 -3.27
N LEU A 194 -21.84 -24.43 -3.22
CA LEU A 194 -20.94 -23.89 -4.24
C LEU A 194 -19.68 -24.76 -4.26
N THR A 195 -18.73 -24.46 -5.15
CA THR A 195 -17.41 -25.08 -5.06
C THR A 195 -16.44 -24.21 -4.25
N LEU A 196 -15.45 -24.84 -3.63
CA LEU A 196 -14.34 -24.14 -2.98
C LEU A 196 -13.60 -23.23 -3.98
N GLY A 197 -13.47 -23.67 -5.23
CA GLY A 197 -12.93 -22.86 -6.33
C GLY A 197 -13.75 -21.60 -6.59
N GLN A 198 -15.10 -21.70 -6.58
CA GLN A 198 -15.97 -20.52 -6.72
C GLN A 198 -15.81 -19.53 -5.53
N GLU A 199 -15.68 -20.03 -4.31
CA GLU A 199 -15.42 -19.19 -3.13
C GLU A 199 -14.09 -18.42 -3.29
N PHE A 200 -13.01 -19.10 -3.66
CA PHE A 200 -11.70 -18.46 -3.91
C PHE A 200 -11.69 -17.56 -5.16
N SER A 201 -12.53 -17.83 -6.15
CA SER A 201 -12.68 -16.94 -7.32
C SER A 201 -13.18 -15.54 -6.92
N GLY A 202 -14.05 -15.48 -5.90
CA GLY A 202 -14.50 -14.22 -5.33
C GLY A 202 -13.34 -13.41 -4.71
N TYR A 203 -12.45 -14.07 -3.97
CA TYR A 203 -11.25 -13.44 -3.40
C TYR A 203 -10.29 -12.95 -4.49
N THR A 204 -10.04 -13.80 -5.48
CA THR A 204 -9.24 -13.46 -6.67
C THR A 204 -9.77 -12.21 -7.36
N GLN A 205 -11.08 -12.15 -7.61
CA GLN A 205 -11.71 -11.02 -8.27
C GLN A 205 -11.64 -9.72 -7.43
N GLN A 206 -11.74 -9.81 -6.11
CA GLN A 206 -11.58 -8.64 -5.23
C GLN A 206 -10.17 -8.03 -5.36
N VAL A 207 -9.13 -8.86 -5.38
CA VAL A 207 -7.74 -8.39 -5.55
C VAL A 207 -7.53 -7.81 -6.96
N ALA A 208 -8.03 -8.48 -8.02
CA ALA A 208 -7.95 -7.98 -9.39
C ALA A 208 -8.60 -6.60 -9.55
N ASN A 209 -9.80 -6.42 -8.98
CA ASN A 209 -10.49 -5.15 -8.99
C ASN A 209 -9.73 -4.08 -8.17
N GLY A 210 -9.08 -4.49 -7.07
CA GLY A 210 -8.24 -3.63 -6.26
C GLY A 210 -7.05 -3.08 -7.03
N ILE A 211 -6.33 -3.94 -7.75
CA ILE A 211 -5.21 -3.56 -8.64
C ILE A 211 -5.68 -2.51 -9.66
N LYS A 212 -6.77 -2.78 -10.37
CA LYS A 212 -7.33 -1.84 -11.36
C LYS A 212 -7.69 -0.49 -10.75
N ARG A 213 -8.29 -0.48 -9.55
CA ARG A 213 -8.62 0.79 -8.85
C ARG A 213 -7.38 1.61 -8.54
N ILE A 214 -6.29 0.97 -8.09
CA ILE A 214 -5.02 1.66 -7.85
C ILE A 214 -4.45 2.20 -9.16
N GLU A 215 -4.38 1.40 -10.22
CA GLU A 215 -3.88 1.82 -11.54
C GLU A 215 -4.63 3.04 -12.08
N MET A 216 -5.95 3.12 -11.91
CA MET A 216 -6.77 4.27 -12.33
C MET A 216 -6.41 5.58 -11.64
N THR A 217 -5.75 5.57 -10.50
CA THR A 217 -5.37 6.78 -9.75
C THR A 217 -4.02 7.34 -10.17
N LEU A 218 -3.17 6.54 -10.82
CA LEU A 218 -1.79 6.89 -11.15
C LEU A 218 -1.65 8.15 -12.01
N PRO A 219 -2.49 8.40 -13.03
CA PRO A 219 -2.36 9.63 -13.83
C PRO A 219 -2.46 10.92 -13.01
N GLY A 220 -3.32 10.97 -11.99
CA GLY A 220 -3.41 12.11 -11.08
C GLY A 220 -2.23 12.19 -10.12
N LEU A 221 -1.80 11.03 -9.60
CA LEU A 221 -0.65 10.95 -8.69
C LEU A 221 0.66 11.39 -9.38
N MET A 222 0.78 11.21 -10.69
CA MET A 222 1.97 11.57 -11.47
C MET A 222 2.00 13.02 -11.95
N GLN A 223 1.09 13.89 -11.52
CA GLN A 223 1.12 15.32 -11.80
C GLN A 223 1.94 16.06 -10.73
N LEU A 224 2.97 16.80 -11.16
CA LEU A 224 3.98 17.37 -10.26
C LEU A 224 3.81 18.87 -10.03
N ALA A 225 3.96 19.28 -8.78
CA ALA A 225 3.93 20.67 -8.34
C ALA A 225 5.17 21.48 -8.78
N GLN A 226 6.28 20.81 -9.10
CA GLN A 226 7.56 21.47 -9.41
C GLN A 226 7.42 22.56 -10.47
N GLY A 227 8.03 23.69 -10.21
CA GLY A 227 7.95 24.88 -11.04
C GLY A 227 6.91 25.91 -10.55
N GLY A 228 6.06 25.57 -9.57
CA GLY A 228 5.16 26.54 -8.92
C GLY A 228 5.88 27.49 -7.98
N THR A 229 7.04 27.09 -7.51
CA THR A 229 7.88 27.79 -6.54
C THR A 229 7.15 28.10 -5.23
N ALA A 230 7.12 29.37 -4.79
CA ALA A 230 6.65 29.74 -3.44
C ALA A 230 5.14 29.59 -3.25
N VAL A 231 4.34 30.00 -4.23
CA VAL A 231 2.86 30.10 -4.12
C VAL A 231 2.11 29.59 -5.38
N GLY A 232 2.81 29.10 -6.38
CA GLY A 232 2.21 28.59 -7.62
C GLY A 232 2.44 29.47 -8.85
N THR A 233 3.00 30.67 -8.69
CA THR A 233 3.24 31.61 -9.81
C THR A 233 4.48 31.31 -10.64
N GLY A 234 5.38 30.45 -10.14
CA GLY A 234 6.66 30.15 -10.78
C GLY A 234 7.69 31.29 -10.68
N LEU A 235 7.56 32.17 -9.69
CA LEU A 235 8.51 33.27 -9.47
C LEU A 235 9.94 32.74 -9.35
N ASN A 236 10.88 33.33 -10.07
CA ASN A 236 12.30 32.99 -10.15
C ASN A 236 12.62 31.66 -10.88
N ALA A 237 11.64 30.95 -11.40
CA ALA A 237 11.87 29.84 -12.30
C ALA A 237 11.88 30.33 -13.76
N PRO A 238 12.79 29.83 -14.62
CA PRO A 238 12.77 30.19 -16.03
C PRO A 238 11.58 29.55 -16.75
N ILE A 239 11.14 30.19 -17.86
CA ILE A 239 10.06 29.67 -18.69
C ILE A 239 10.42 28.26 -19.20
N GLY A 240 9.47 27.31 -19.07
CA GLY A 240 9.64 25.92 -19.48
C GLY A 240 10.35 25.04 -18.45
N PHE A 241 10.73 25.57 -17.29
CA PHE A 241 11.37 24.79 -16.22
C PHE A 241 10.45 23.67 -15.71
N ALA A 242 9.20 23.99 -15.44
CA ALA A 242 8.23 23.04 -14.85
C ALA A 242 8.04 21.79 -15.73
N GLU A 243 7.79 22.00 -17.01
CA GLU A 243 7.57 20.92 -17.99
C GLU A 243 8.85 20.08 -18.20
N LYS A 244 10.00 20.76 -18.30
CA LYS A 244 11.29 20.09 -18.52
C LYS A 244 11.72 19.26 -17.32
N VAL A 245 11.52 19.76 -16.08
CA VAL A 245 11.83 18.99 -14.86
C VAL A 245 10.91 17.78 -14.74
N ALA A 246 9.60 17.93 -14.99
CA ALA A 246 8.69 16.80 -14.97
C ALA A 246 9.07 15.73 -16.02
N ALA A 247 9.42 16.14 -17.24
CA ALA A 247 9.90 15.24 -18.29
C ALA A 247 11.23 14.56 -17.91
N LYS A 248 12.15 15.27 -17.23
CA LYS A 248 13.40 14.68 -16.77
C LYS A 248 13.17 13.69 -15.62
N ILE A 249 12.26 13.98 -14.70
CA ILE A 249 11.85 13.02 -13.66
C ILE A 249 11.23 11.77 -14.30
N ALA A 250 10.40 11.94 -15.32
CA ALA A 250 9.84 10.81 -16.07
C ALA A 250 10.93 9.96 -16.74
N GLU A 251 11.93 10.58 -17.35
CA GLU A 251 13.09 9.88 -17.95
C GLU A 251 13.89 9.09 -16.90
N ILE A 252 14.17 9.71 -15.74
CA ILE A 252 14.96 9.09 -14.66
C ILE A 252 14.24 7.88 -14.04
N THR A 253 12.92 7.99 -13.85
CA THR A 253 12.11 6.98 -13.15
C THR A 253 11.50 5.94 -14.08
N GLY A 254 11.37 6.24 -15.37
CA GLY A 254 10.61 5.42 -16.32
C GLY A 254 9.09 5.49 -16.13
N LEU A 255 8.59 6.45 -15.35
CA LEU A 255 7.16 6.66 -15.08
C LEU A 255 6.66 7.93 -15.80
N GLU A 256 5.37 7.98 -16.13
CA GLU A 256 4.77 9.04 -16.96
C GLU A 256 4.47 10.34 -16.16
N PHE A 257 5.47 10.88 -15.45
CA PHE A 257 5.31 12.13 -14.73
C PHE A 257 5.12 13.31 -15.68
N THR A 258 4.18 14.19 -15.31
CA THR A 258 3.86 15.42 -16.04
C THR A 258 3.82 16.61 -15.10
N SER A 259 3.93 17.82 -15.67
CA SER A 259 3.73 19.06 -14.91
C SER A 259 2.25 19.21 -14.57
N ALA A 260 1.90 19.44 -13.31
CA ALA A 260 0.52 19.68 -12.90
C ALA A 260 -0.07 20.87 -13.67
N PRO A 261 -1.31 20.77 -14.16
CA PRO A 261 -1.93 21.82 -14.99
C PRO A 261 -2.21 23.12 -14.19
N ASN A 262 -2.34 23.02 -12.88
CA ASN A 262 -2.55 24.16 -11.97
C ASN A 262 -1.60 24.03 -10.78
N LYS A 263 -0.62 24.93 -10.69
CA LYS A 263 0.38 24.93 -9.61
C LYS A 263 -0.16 25.43 -8.28
N PHE A 264 -1.22 26.22 -8.29
CA PHE A 264 -1.85 26.69 -7.06
C PHE A 264 -2.55 25.55 -6.34
N GLU A 265 -3.29 24.72 -7.08
CA GLU A 265 -3.87 23.50 -6.53
C GLU A 265 -2.78 22.51 -6.08
N ALA A 266 -1.78 22.27 -6.89
CA ALA A 266 -0.73 21.29 -6.61
C ALA A 266 0.14 21.60 -5.36
N LEU A 267 0.18 22.87 -4.91
CA LEU A 267 0.84 23.26 -3.67
C LEU A 267 -0.12 23.24 -2.46
N ALA A 268 -1.38 23.55 -2.68
CA ALA A 268 -2.36 23.77 -1.60
C ALA A 268 -3.20 22.55 -1.26
N ALA A 269 -3.30 21.58 -2.16
CA ALA A 269 -4.09 20.36 -2.00
C ALA A 269 -3.29 19.12 -2.47
N HIS A 270 -3.61 17.97 -1.88
CA HIS A 270 -3.00 16.69 -2.24
C HIS A 270 -4.07 15.61 -2.45
N ASP A 271 -5.18 16.00 -3.08
CA ASP A 271 -6.34 15.15 -3.39
C ASP A 271 -5.93 13.86 -4.10
N ALA A 272 -4.94 13.91 -5.00
CA ALA A 272 -4.41 12.74 -5.69
C ALA A 272 -3.79 11.70 -4.73
N MET A 273 -3.13 12.16 -3.65
CA MET A 273 -2.60 11.27 -2.60
C MET A 273 -3.74 10.60 -1.83
N VAL A 274 -4.77 11.37 -1.45
CA VAL A 274 -5.94 10.85 -0.73
C VAL A 274 -6.73 9.89 -1.61
N PHE A 275 -6.93 10.21 -2.88
CA PHE A 275 -7.66 9.38 -3.83
C PHE A 275 -6.94 8.04 -4.07
N THR A 276 -5.63 8.06 -4.29
CA THR A 276 -4.83 6.84 -4.44
C THR A 276 -4.85 6.01 -3.15
N HIS A 277 -4.69 6.65 -1.99
CA HIS A 277 -4.77 5.95 -0.71
C HIS A 277 -6.18 5.41 -0.44
N GLY A 278 -7.24 6.06 -0.95
CA GLY A 278 -8.61 5.55 -0.92
C GLY A 278 -8.77 4.23 -1.68
N ALA A 279 -8.09 4.10 -2.83
CA ALA A 279 -8.03 2.82 -3.55
C ALA A 279 -7.27 1.75 -2.75
N ILE A 280 -6.13 2.11 -2.13
CA ILE A 280 -5.37 1.23 -1.23
C ILE A 280 -6.21 0.81 -0.02
N ASN A 281 -6.94 1.74 0.58
CA ASN A 281 -7.87 1.49 1.69
C ASN A 281 -8.99 0.51 1.31
N THR A 282 -9.49 0.59 0.07
CA THR A 282 -10.45 -0.37 -0.46
C THR A 282 -9.84 -1.77 -0.58
N VAL A 283 -8.58 -1.88 -1.01
CA VAL A 283 -7.86 -3.16 -1.03
C VAL A 283 -7.68 -3.71 0.39
N ALA A 284 -7.35 -2.86 1.36
CA ALA A 284 -7.26 -3.26 2.76
C ALA A 284 -8.59 -3.84 3.28
N ALA A 285 -9.74 -3.24 2.92
CA ALA A 285 -11.04 -3.79 3.26
C ALA A 285 -11.28 -5.18 2.64
N SER A 286 -10.86 -5.38 1.39
CA SER A 286 -10.93 -6.68 0.73
C SER A 286 -10.05 -7.73 1.41
N LEU A 287 -8.80 -7.39 1.68
CA LEU A 287 -7.83 -8.31 2.31
C LEU A 287 -8.20 -8.63 3.76
N PHE A 288 -8.78 -7.69 4.48
CA PHE A 288 -9.32 -7.91 5.82
C PHE A 288 -10.41 -9.00 5.80
N LYS A 289 -11.36 -8.91 4.86
CA LYS A 289 -12.42 -9.90 4.66
C LYS A 289 -11.85 -11.26 4.25
N ILE A 290 -10.95 -11.30 3.27
CA ILE A 290 -10.34 -12.53 2.77
C ILE A 290 -9.59 -13.27 3.88
N ALA A 291 -8.77 -12.56 4.65
CA ALA A 291 -8.02 -13.14 5.78
C ALA A 291 -8.95 -13.67 6.87
N ASN A 292 -10.07 -12.97 7.17
CA ASN A 292 -11.06 -13.44 8.13
C ASN A 292 -11.79 -14.70 7.66
N ASP A 293 -12.18 -14.77 6.39
CA ASP A 293 -12.81 -15.98 5.84
C ASP A 293 -11.87 -17.18 5.89
N ILE A 294 -10.63 -17.00 5.42
CA ILE A 294 -9.63 -18.09 5.41
C ILE A 294 -9.36 -18.62 6.81
N ARG A 295 -9.15 -17.74 7.81
CA ARG A 295 -8.92 -18.21 9.18
C ARG A 295 -10.14 -18.88 9.80
N LEU A 296 -11.36 -18.44 9.44
CA LEU A 296 -12.58 -19.05 9.94
C LEU A 296 -12.78 -20.45 9.32
N LEU A 297 -12.55 -20.59 8.00
CA LEU A 297 -12.57 -21.89 7.32
C LEU A 297 -11.51 -22.86 7.87
N GLY A 298 -10.35 -22.36 8.31
CA GLY A 298 -9.29 -23.14 8.95
C GLY A 298 -9.47 -23.33 10.46
N SER A 299 -10.56 -22.84 11.06
CA SER A 299 -10.78 -22.90 12.52
C SER A 299 -10.92 -24.33 13.04
N GLY A 300 -10.45 -24.56 14.24
CA GLY A 300 -10.54 -25.86 14.93
C GLY A 300 -9.18 -26.45 15.29
N PRO A 301 -8.77 -27.59 14.73
CA PRO A 301 -9.35 -28.33 13.59
C PRO A 301 -10.56 -29.22 13.89
N ARG A 302 -10.82 -29.58 15.16
CA ARG A 302 -11.90 -30.51 15.51
C ARG A 302 -13.17 -29.81 16.02
N SER A 303 -13.03 -28.67 16.69
CA SER A 303 -14.13 -27.93 17.31
C SER A 303 -14.48 -26.63 16.56
N GLY A 304 -14.05 -26.48 15.34
CA GLY A 304 -14.37 -25.39 14.43
C GLY A 304 -14.86 -25.89 13.08
N LEU A 305 -14.76 -25.06 12.04
CA LEU A 305 -15.18 -25.46 10.68
C LEU A 305 -14.24 -26.50 10.08
N GLY A 306 -12.94 -26.27 10.19
CA GLY A 306 -11.91 -27.23 9.78
C GLY A 306 -11.96 -27.62 8.29
N GLU A 307 -12.49 -26.76 7.42
CA GLU A 307 -12.57 -27.03 5.96
C GLU A 307 -11.22 -26.83 5.26
N LEU A 308 -10.36 -25.99 5.83
CA LEU A 308 -9.00 -25.73 5.34
C LEU A 308 -7.96 -26.17 6.37
N ALA A 309 -6.84 -26.69 5.91
CA ALA A 309 -5.60 -26.80 6.66
C ALA A 309 -4.71 -25.63 6.29
N LEU A 310 -4.34 -24.81 7.27
CA LEU A 310 -3.42 -23.69 7.08
C LEU A 310 -1.99 -24.15 7.38
N PRO A 311 -0.95 -23.54 6.75
CA PRO A 311 0.45 -23.84 7.04
C PRO A 311 0.81 -23.67 8.51
N GLU A 312 1.65 -24.57 9.00
CA GLU A 312 2.19 -24.55 10.37
C GLU A 312 3.55 -23.84 10.36
N ASN A 313 3.55 -22.52 10.54
CA ASN A 313 4.77 -21.71 10.42
C ASN A 313 5.57 -21.61 11.72
N GLU A 314 4.89 -21.61 12.87
CA GLU A 314 5.51 -21.50 14.20
C GLU A 314 4.63 -22.14 15.29
N PRO A 315 5.20 -22.49 16.47
CA PRO A 315 4.43 -22.97 17.60
C PRO A 315 3.41 -21.93 18.05
N GLY A 316 2.13 -22.32 18.13
CA GLY A 316 1.01 -21.39 18.38
C GLY A 316 0.71 -21.11 19.86
N SER A 317 1.39 -21.80 20.80
CA SER A 317 1.10 -21.64 22.23
C SER A 317 2.27 -22.08 23.12
N SER A 318 2.50 -21.35 24.21
CA SER A 318 3.50 -21.70 25.21
C SER A 318 3.04 -22.81 26.20
N ILE A 319 1.73 -23.07 26.27
CA ILE A 319 1.12 -24.02 27.24
C ILE A 319 0.22 -25.08 26.62
N MET A 320 -0.09 -24.97 25.32
CA MET A 320 -0.91 -25.93 24.57
C MET A 320 -0.06 -26.57 23.46
N PRO A 321 0.61 -27.71 23.72
CA PRO A 321 1.47 -28.35 22.73
C PRO A 321 0.72 -28.75 21.47
N GLY A 322 1.28 -28.46 20.30
CA GLY A 322 0.69 -28.79 19.00
C GLY A 322 -0.41 -27.84 18.54
N LYS A 323 -0.69 -26.76 19.26
CA LYS A 323 -1.63 -25.73 18.80
C LYS A 323 -0.96 -24.87 17.72
N VAL A 324 -1.64 -24.72 16.58
CA VAL A 324 -1.24 -23.84 15.47
C VAL A 324 -2.27 -22.72 15.32
N ASN A 325 -1.80 -21.48 15.18
CA ASN A 325 -2.65 -20.31 15.01
C ASN A 325 -2.61 -19.82 13.54
N PRO A 326 -3.67 -19.14 13.07
CA PRO A 326 -3.70 -18.55 11.72
C PRO A 326 -2.95 -17.21 11.68
N THR A 327 -1.67 -17.21 12.07
CA THR A 327 -0.86 -16.01 12.35
C THR A 327 -0.73 -15.06 11.16
N GLN A 328 -0.64 -15.59 9.95
CA GLN A 328 -0.59 -14.78 8.73
C GLN A 328 -1.92 -14.02 8.50
N CYS A 329 -3.05 -14.65 8.78
CA CYS A 329 -4.35 -13.98 8.73
C CYS A 329 -4.44 -12.86 9.79
N GLU A 330 -3.90 -13.11 10.99
CA GLU A 330 -3.86 -12.11 12.06
C GLU A 330 -2.98 -10.91 11.69
N ALA A 331 -1.77 -11.16 11.16
CA ALA A 331 -0.86 -10.12 10.69
C ALA A 331 -1.51 -9.28 9.58
N MET A 332 -2.14 -9.91 8.60
CA MET A 332 -2.86 -9.22 7.52
C MET A 332 -3.96 -8.30 8.07
N THR A 333 -4.76 -8.77 9.03
CA THR A 333 -5.83 -7.93 9.59
C THR A 333 -5.30 -6.76 10.42
N GLN A 334 -4.17 -6.91 11.11
CA GLN A 334 -3.49 -5.81 11.83
C GLN A 334 -2.96 -4.75 10.85
N VAL A 335 -2.33 -5.18 9.75
CA VAL A 335 -1.87 -4.27 8.68
C VAL A 335 -3.05 -3.50 8.09
N CYS A 336 -4.15 -4.17 7.79
CA CYS A 336 -5.36 -3.50 7.29
C CYS A 336 -5.90 -2.46 8.27
N ALA A 337 -5.92 -2.76 9.56
CA ALA A 337 -6.37 -1.83 10.59
C ALA A 337 -5.46 -0.58 10.65
N GLN A 338 -4.13 -0.74 10.52
CA GLN A 338 -3.20 0.38 10.45
C GLN A 338 -3.47 1.26 9.21
N ILE A 339 -3.73 0.64 8.05
CA ILE A 339 -4.02 1.36 6.81
C ILE A 339 -5.32 2.16 6.92
N PHE A 340 -6.36 1.65 7.58
CA PHE A 340 -7.58 2.41 7.85
C PHE A 340 -7.29 3.67 8.68
N GLY A 341 -6.44 3.56 9.72
CA GLY A 341 -6.00 4.70 10.52
C GLY A 341 -5.20 5.71 9.70
N ASN A 342 -4.29 5.23 8.86
CA ASN A 342 -3.48 6.08 7.97
C ASN A 342 -4.38 6.83 6.96
N HIS A 343 -5.43 6.18 6.43
CA HIS A 343 -6.37 6.83 5.51
C HIS A 343 -7.13 7.97 6.18
N ALA A 344 -7.58 7.77 7.41
CA ALA A 344 -8.20 8.86 8.18
C ALA A 344 -7.24 10.04 8.39
N THR A 345 -5.97 9.75 8.69
CA THR A 345 -4.93 10.77 8.84
C THR A 345 -4.70 11.54 7.54
N LEU A 346 -4.59 10.85 6.40
CA LEU A 346 -4.40 11.50 5.10
C LEU A 346 -5.60 12.41 4.75
N THR A 347 -6.82 11.90 4.91
CA THR A 347 -8.04 12.65 4.60
C THR A 347 -8.13 13.92 5.45
N PHE A 348 -7.84 13.82 6.76
CA PHE A 348 -7.80 14.98 7.63
C PHE A 348 -6.70 15.97 7.22
N ALA A 349 -5.49 15.48 6.99
CA ALA A 349 -4.34 16.31 6.64
C ALA A 349 -4.54 17.07 5.31
N ASP A 350 -5.14 16.45 4.32
CA ASP A 350 -5.44 17.07 3.04
C ASP A 350 -6.54 18.14 3.15
N SER A 351 -7.54 17.94 4.02
CA SER A 351 -8.61 18.90 4.27
C SER A 351 -8.11 20.19 4.96
N GLN A 352 -6.85 20.22 5.36
CA GLN A 352 -6.20 21.35 6.02
C GLN A 352 -5.38 22.17 5.02
N GLY A 353 -4.67 23.15 5.54
CA GLY A 353 -3.95 24.14 4.75
C GLY A 353 -4.77 25.42 4.59
N HIS A 354 -4.06 26.50 4.37
CA HIS A 354 -4.66 27.81 4.21
C HIS A 354 -4.06 28.46 2.97
N PHE A 355 -4.95 28.93 2.08
CA PHE A 355 -4.58 29.64 0.86
C PHE A 355 -3.69 28.79 -0.06
N GLU A 356 -2.43 29.16 -0.27
CA GLU A 356 -1.56 28.64 -1.32
C GLU A 356 -0.66 27.49 -0.87
N LEU A 357 -0.82 26.96 0.37
CA LEU A 357 0.04 25.85 0.84
C LEU A 357 -0.67 24.95 1.84
N ASN A 358 -0.63 23.64 1.59
CA ASN A 358 -0.88 22.64 2.61
C ASN A 358 0.38 22.45 3.48
N VAL A 359 0.20 22.45 4.79
CA VAL A 359 1.31 22.33 5.77
C VAL A 359 1.25 21.04 6.59
N TYR A 360 0.76 19.95 5.98
CA TYR A 360 0.73 18.60 6.54
C TYR A 360 1.52 17.60 5.68
N ASN A 361 2.35 18.08 4.77
CA ASN A 361 3.06 17.27 3.78
C ASN A 361 3.87 16.11 4.40
N PRO A 362 4.71 16.30 5.44
CA PRO A 362 5.51 15.20 5.98
C PRO A 362 4.67 14.06 6.55
N VAL A 363 3.59 14.36 7.28
CA VAL A 363 2.73 13.32 7.84
C VAL A 363 1.92 12.59 6.76
N MET A 364 1.53 13.30 5.69
CA MET A 364 0.87 12.67 4.54
C MET A 364 1.81 11.69 3.83
N ALA A 365 3.04 12.13 3.51
CA ALA A 365 4.04 11.27 2.89
C ALA A 365 4.33 10.02 3.74
N TYR A 366 4.51 10.19 5.05
CA TYR A 366 4.81 9.11 5.96
C TYR A 366 3.68 8.06 6.00
N ASN A 367 2.44 8.49 6.22
CA ASN A 367 1.29 7.57 6.34
C ASN A 367 0.97 6.87 5.00
N PHE A 368 1.11 7.58 3.88
CA PHE A 368 0.95 6.98 2.56
C PHE A 368 1.97 5.87 2.31
N LEU A 369 3.25 6.19 2.46
CA LEU A 369 4.34 5.25 2.20
C LEU A 369 4.38 4.10 3.20
N GLN A 370 4.01 4.33 4.46
CA GLN A 370 3.84 3.26 5.44
C GLN A 370 2.75 2.28 4.99
N SER A 371 1.61 2.78 4.51
CA SER A 371 0.51 1.93 4.01
C SER A 371 0.93 1.10 2.81
N VAL A 372 1.60 1.71 1.84
CA VAL A 372 2.11 1.02 0.65
C VAL A 372 3.08 -0.09 1.06
N ARG A 373 4.02 0.21 1.93
CA ARG A 373 5.02 -0.75 2.39
C ARG A 373 4.39 -1.91 3.16
N LEU A 374 3.57 -1.61 4.15
CA LEU A 374 2.91 -2.62 4.98
C LEU A 374 2.02 -3.55 4.16
N MET A 375 1.23 -2.99 3.23
CA MET A 375 0.37 -3.81 2.37
C MET A 375 1.18 -4.70 1.43
N SER A 376 2.27 -4.17 0.85
CA SER A 376 3.14 -4.95 -0.03
C SER A 376 3.78 -6.12 0.70
N ASP A 377 4.40 -5.83 1.85
CA ASP A 377 5.08 -6.84 2.66
C ASP A 377 4.08 -7.89 3.20
N ALA A 378 2.90 -7.45 3.65
CA ALA A 378 1.85 -8.36 4.11
C ALA A 378 1.28 -9.22 2.98
N ALA A 379 1.08 -8.67 1.78
CA ALA A 379 0.60 -9.43 0.63
C ALA A 379 1.59 -10.54 0.22
N LEU A 380 2.89 -10.26 0.20
CA LEU A 380 3.92 -11.24 -0.09
C LEU A 380 4.02 -12.30 1.01
N SER A 381 4.07 -11.88 2.28
CA SER A 381 4.12 -12.80 3.42
C SER A 381 2.89 -13.71 3.49
N PHE A 382 1.69 -13.14 3.31
CA PHE A 382 0.44 -13.90 3.27
C PHE A 382 0.38 -14.88 2.10
N THR A 383 0.93 -14.50 0.95
CA THR A 383 1.05 -15.40 -0.20
C THR A 383 1.95 -16.58 0.12
N GLU A 384 3.18 -16.31 0.55
CA GLU A 384 4.21 -17.32 0.75
C GLU A 384 3.90 -18.25 1.93
N HIS A 385 3.48 -17.67 3.06
CA HIS A 385 3.34 -18.41 4.31
C HIS A 385 1.89 -18.78 4.66
N CYS A 386 0.91 -18.44 3.81
CA CYS A 386 -0.47 -18.87 3.98
C CYS A 386 -1.04 -19.44 2.67
N VAL A 387 -1.32 -18.60 1.67
CA VAL A 387 -2.14 -18.97 0.51
C VAL A 387 -1.56 -20.16 -0.26
N VAL A 388 -0.26 -20.16 -0.51
CA VAL A 388 0.42 -21.22 -1.26
C VAL A 388 0.31 -22.58 -0.56
N GLY A 389 0.38 -22.60 0.76
CA GLY A 389 0.38 -23.81 1.58
C GLY A 389 -1.01 -24.25 2.10
N ILE A 390 -2.09 -23.53 1.78
CA ILE A 390 -3.44 -23.96 2.17
C ILE A 390 -3.82 -25.25 1.44
N GLU A 391 -4.38 -26.22 2.19
CA GLU A 391 -4.92 -27.45 1.66
C GLU A 391 -6.40 -27.63 2.06
N PRO A 392 -7.26 -28.17 1.18
CA PRO A 392 -8.64 -28.48 1.53
C PRO A 392 -8.70 -29.74 2.40
N ARG A 393 -9.55 -29.75 3.41
CA ARG A 393 -9.88 -30.95 4.19
C ARG A 393 -11.18 -31.55 3.63
N GLU A 394 -11.05 -32.31 2.54
CA GLU A 394 -12.19 -32.77 1.76
C GLU A 394 -13.16 -33.62 2.57
N ASP A 395 -12.68 -34.43 3.52
CA ASP A 395 -13.56 -35.21 4.41
C ASP A 395 -14.47 -34.31 5.26
N ASN A 396 -13.93 -33.22 5.82
CA ASN A 396 -14.73 -32.26 6.61
C ASN A 396 -15.71 -31.50 5.72
N ILE A 397 -15.26 -31.09 4.53
CA ILE A 397 -16.08 -30.42 3.53
C ILE A 397 -17.26 -31.31 3.14
N LYS A 398 -16.99 -32.58 2.80
CA LYS A 398 -18.00 -33.57 2.44
C LYS A 398 -18.99 -33.84 3.59
N ALA A 399 -18.49 -34.07 4.79
CA ALA A 399 -19.33 -34.28 5.96
C ALA A 399 -20.23 -33.07 6.28
N GLY A 400 -19.73 -31.84 6.07
CA GLY A 400 -20.52 -30.63 6.18
C GLY A 400 -21.65 -30.55 5.14
N LEU A 401 -21.34 -30.85 3.89
CA LEU A 401 -22.29 -30.87 2.78
C LEU A 401 -23.40 -31.91 3.00
N GLU A 402 -23.03 -33.13 3.38
CA GLU A 402 -23.99 -34.23 3.60
C GLU A 402 -24.97 -33.96 4.74
N ARG A 403 -24.55 -33.20 5.76
CA ARG A 403 -25.41 -32.82 6.91
C ARG A 403 -26.30 -31.62 6.63
N SER A 404 -26.07 -30.87 5.55
CA SER A 404 -26.79 -29.63 5.28
C SER A 404 -28.25 -29.86 4.96
N LEU A 405 -29.14 -29.16 5.69
CA LEU A 405 -30.56 -29.14 5.41
C LEU A 405 -30.93 -28.23 4.22
N MET A 406 -30.00 -27.38 3.76
CA MET A 406 -30.24 -26.45 2.65
C MET A 406 -30.22 -27.12 1.28
N LEU A 407 -29.76 -28.37 1.20
CA LEU A 407 -29.95 -29.22 0.01
C LEU A 407 -31.44 -29.45 -0.35
N VAL A 408 -32.33 -29.26 0.58
CA VAL A 408 -33.81 -29.30 0.35
C VAL A 408 -34.26 -28.30 -0.73
N THR A 409 -33.48 -27.25 -0.97
CA THR A 409 -33.76 -26.25 -2.00
C THR A 409 -33.91 -26.87 -3.38
N ALA A 410 -33.21 -27.95 -3.67
CA ALA A 410 -33.34 -28.71 -4.93
C ALA A 410 -34.74 -29.35 -5.10
N LEU A 411 -35.45 -29.65 -4.02
CA LEU A 411 -36.80 -30.22 -4.07
C LEU A 411 -37.87 -29.18 -4.31
N ALA A 412 -37.62 -27.90 -3.99
CA ALA A 412 -38.67 -26.85 -4.03
C ALA A 412 -39.35 -26.71 -5.40
N PRO A 413 -38.67 -26.81 -6.56
CA PRO A 413 -39.34 -26.76 -7.87
C PRO A 413 -40.37 -27.87 -8.08
N LYS A 414 -40.19 -29.05 -7.47
CA LYS A 414 -41.08 -30.19 -7.62
C LYS A 414 -42.21 -30.20 -6.59
N ILE A 415 -41.89 -29.95 -5.33
CA ILE A 415 -42.85 -30.14 -4.21
C ILE A 415 -43.39 -28.83 -3.65
N GLY A 416 -42.90 -27.69 -4.11
CA GLY A 416 -43.23 -26.36 -3.61
C GLY A 416 -42.40 -25.96 -2.38
N TYR A 417 -42.29 -24.63 -2.18
CA TYR A 417 -41.48 -24.02 -1.11
C TYR A 417 -41.93 -24.45 0.30
N ASP A 418 -43.24 -24.45 0.57
CA ASP A 418 -43.79 -24.75 1.90
C ASP A 418 -43.50 -26.21 2.32
N ASN A 419 -43.62 -27.15 1.39
CA ASN A 419 -43.32 -28.56 1.65
C ASN A 419 -41.80 -28.75 1.87
N ALA A 420 -40.94 -28.09 1.08
CA ALA A 420 -39.51 -28.13 1.27
C ALA A 420 -39.11 -27.54 2.66
N ALA A 421 -39.71 -26.42 3.04
CA ALA A 421 -39.51 -25.80 4.36
C ALA A 421 -39.98 -26.71 5.50
N LYS A 422 -41.11 -27.41 5.34
CA LYS A 422 -41.63 -28.37 6.33
C LYS A 422 -40.67 -29.56 6.50
N ILE A 423 -40.16 -30.12 5.41
CA ILE A 423 -39.16 -31.20 5.43
C ILE A 423 -37.93 -30.79 6.21
N ALA A 424 -37.30 -29.62 5.87
CA ALA A 424 -36.09 -29.14 6.54
C ALA A 424 -36.31 -28.89 8.03
N LYS A 425 -37.42 -28.20 8.40
CA LYS A 425 -37.78 -27.95 9.82
C LYS A 425 -38.00 -29.24 10.59
N THR A 426 -38.65 -30.24 9.97
CA THR A 426 -38.92 -31.52 10.61
C THR A 426 -37.63 -32.32 10.82
N ALA A 427 -36.81 -32.39 9.80
CA ALA A 427 -35.50 -33.03 9.89
C ALA A 427 -34.63 -32.40 10.98
N HIS A 428 -34.58 -31.06 11.05
CA HIS A 428 -33.83 -30.35 12.11
C HIS A 428 -34.39 -30.70 13.52
N LYS A 429 -35.69 -30.61 13.71
CA LYS A 429 -36.34 -30.86 15.00
C LYS A 429 -36.17 -32.29 15.51
N LYS A 430 -36.21 -33.27 14.61
CA LYS A 430 -36.10 -34.70 14.93
C LYS A 430 -34.67 -35.22 14.90
N GLY A 431 -33.69 -34.47 14.35
CA GLY A 431 -32.33 -34.94 14.11
C GLY A 431 -32.24 -36.00 13.02
N THR A 432 -33.22 -36.03 12.09
CA THR A 432 -33.28 -36.94 10.94
C THR A 432 -32.65 -36.32 9.69
N THR A 433 -32.56 -37.09 8.61
CA THR A 433 -32.06 -36.58 7.32
C THR A 433 -33.18 -35.98 6.47
N LEU A 434 -32.82 -35.15 5.47
CA LEU A 434 -33.79 -34.66 4.48
C LEU A 434 -34.43 -35.80 3.73
N ARG A 435 -33.71 -36.89 3.47
CA ARG A 435 -34.25 -38.10 2.82
C ARG A 435 -35.33 -38.74 3.63
N ASP A 436 -35.05 -38.98 4.93
CA ASP A 436 -36.03 -39.63 5.82
C ASP A 436 -37.37 -38.88 5.85
N GLU A 437 -37.32 -37.56 5.93
CA GLU A 437 -38.53 -36.74 6.01
C GLU A 437 -39.20 -36.52 4.64
N ALA A 438 -38.43 -36.46 3.54
CA ALA A 438 -39.01 -36.28 2.21
C ALA A 438 -39.65 -37.55 1.68
N VAL A 439 -39.00 -38.70 1.84
CA VAL A 439 -39.51 -40.01 1.40
C VAL A 439 -40.54 -40.56 2.40
N GLY A 440 -40.23 -40.54 3.69
CA GLY A 440 -41.16 -40.99 4.74
C GLY A 440 -42.45 -40.16 4.82
N GLY A 441 -42.39 -38.90 4.43
CA GLY A 441 -43.57 -38.01 4.30
C GLY A 441 -44.33 -38.17 3.00
N GLY A 442 -43.89 -39.02 2.07
CA GLY A 442 -44.54 -39.27 0.79
C GLY A 442 -44.43 -38.15 -0.23
N TYR A 443 -43.49 -37.22 -0.07
CA TYR A 443 -43.29 -36.10 -1.00
C TYR A 443 -42.57 -36.53 -2.29
N VAL A 444 -41.61 -37.48 -2.20
CA VAL A 444 -40.83 -38.05 -3.31
C VAL A 444 -40.49 -39.51 -3.01
N THR A 445 -40.16 -40.29 -4.04
CA THR A 445 -39.56 -41.61 -3.87
C THR A 445 -38.06 -41.55 -3.59
N ASN A 446 -37.42 -42.65 -3.22
CA ASN A 446 -35.94 -42.66 -3.06
C ASN A 446 -35.23 -42.35 -4.38
N GLU A 447 -35.70 -42.92 -5.49
CA GLU A 447 -35.14 -42.70 -6.82
C GLU A 447 -35.30 -41.21 -7.24
N GLU A 448 -36.43 -40.61 -6.96
CA GLU A 448 -36.69 -39.21 -7.23
C GLU A 448 -35.80 -38.30 -6.35
N PHE A 449 -35.63 -38.63 -5.06
CA PHE A 449 -34.76 -37.90 -4.17
C PHE A 449 -33.32 -37.91 -4.70
N ASP A 450 -32.79 -39.08 -5.06
CA ASP A 450 -31.42 -39.24 -5.61
C ASP A 450 -31.22 -38.54 -6.96
N ALA A 451 -32.26 -38.45 -7.76
CA ALA A 451 -32.23 -37.77 -9.05
C ALA A 451 -32.22 -36.25 -8.92
N ILE A 452 -32.87 -35.70 -7.88
CA ILE A 452 -33.11 -34.27 -7.69
C ILE A 452 -32.07 -33.65 -6.75
N VAL A 453 -31.81 -34.25 -5.57
CA VAL A 453 -30.92 -33.69 -4.56
C VAL A 453 -29.47 -34.04 -4.88
N ARG A 454 -28.95 -33.33 -5.84
CA ARG A 454 -27.60 -33.52 -6.36
C ARG A 454 -26.82 -32.21 -6.24
N PRO A 455 -25.92 -32.09 -5.25
CA PRO A 455 -25.14 -30.87 -5.03
C PRO A 455 -24.44 -30.33 -6.28
N GLU A 456 -23.95 -31.24 -7.15
CA GLU A 456 -23.27 -30.88 -8.40
C GLU A 456 -24.19 -30.20 -9.43
N LYS A 457 -25.48 -30.27 -9.28
CA LYS A 457 -26.47 -29.56 -10.11
C LYS A 457 -26.93 -28.25 -9.48
N MET A 458 -26.44 -27.92 -8.30
CA MET A 458 -26.85 -26.73 -7.54
C MET A 458 -25.82 -25.59 -7.55
N ILE A 459 -24.71 -25.76 -8.28
CA ILE A 459 -23.56 -24.87 -8.31
C ILE A 459 -23.51 -23.92 -9.51
N SER A 460 -24.55 -23.96 -10.36
CA SER A 460 -24.68 -23.12 -11.56
C SER A 460 -26.17 -22.88 -11.87
N PRO A 461 -26.48 -21.87 -12.71
CA PRO A 461 -27.81 -21.73 -13.28
C PRO A 461 -28.25 -22.98 -14.02
N SER A 462 -29.55 -23.36 -13.91
CA SER A 462 -30.14 -24.57 -14.50
C SER A 462 -31.30 -24.20 -15.43
#